data_1e7d082051c823c267b4c32a2c6bb38d
#
_entry.id   1e7d082051c823c267b4c32a2c6bb38d
#
_cell.length_a   1.000
_cell.length_b   1.000
_cell.length_c   1.000
_cell.angle_alpha   90.00
_cell.angle_beta   90.00
_cell.angle_gamma   90.00
#
_symmetry.space_group_name_H-M   'P 1'
#
loop_
_entity.id
_entity.type
_entity.pdbx_description
1 polymer ?
#
loop_
_entity_poly.entity_id
_entity_poly.type
_entity_poly.pdbx_seq_one_letter_code
_entity_poly.pdbx_strand_id
1 'polypeptide(L)'
;MFRTFIYSLLNICIVSGLSWFVFTDSHIDLEYKENTPNNCLFWSKIGTKCCRSTSIPLKPYNLSSKWGDINCDVPPILFEGIIEWIKNNLLTKYNFDFIVNTGDDCSHKDISQPFMNENVKTINYVWNTINKNFPNIPYYGVYGNHDEYIVDQTPPLIVNEFIKQSSKNWNKWITDTNLHYGYYSQLYTENSTNTTFKIISFNSIYYDTNNFWIINNTDEDTKRINNQFKWLDNELSQSVVNNHKVLFLNHIPIHSGEASSYNNNNLIPILNKYSSNIILNSNGHTHRNSFRLVKYNNNFIDYSFIPLSMTTDNHFSGFRVYTYNSSTNNLDYINYICNLTTIIKQNYIECEEEYIFSKEYDLDGINLNNTIKLYNKIINNNTYFQKYYNHYSFGGNYPECITPSCKQQYFDEIIN
;
A
#
# COMPACT_ATOMS: atom_id res chain seq x y z
N MET A 1 29.25 -46.70 21.96
CA MET A 1 27.90 -46.11 21.96
C MET A 1 27.92 -44.90 21.01
N PHE A 2 27.73 -45.16 19.71
CA PHE A 2 27.76 -44.13 18.67
C PHE A 2 26.38 -43.45 18.61
N ARG A 3 26.29 -42.14 18.89
CA ARG A 3 25.10 -41.35 18.66
C ARG A 3 25.12 -40.85 17.20
N THR A 4 24.28 -41.44 16.38
CA THR A 4 24.01 -40.99 15.02
C THR A 4 23.18 -39.73 15.10
N PHE A 5 23.75 -38.59 14.73
CA PHE A 5 23.00 -37.35 14.50
C PHE A 5 22.28 -37.48 13.14
N ILE A 6 20.97 -37.64 13.20
CA ILE A 6 20.11 -37.53 12.02
C ILE A 6 19.91 -36.03 11.78
N TYR A 7 20.62 -35.49 10.78
CA TYR A 7 20.27 -34.19 10.21
C TYR A 7 18.95 -34.37 9.44
N SER A 8 17.86 -33.84 9.97
CA SER A 8 16.66 -33.66 9.21
C SER A 8 16.96 -32.58 8.15
N LEU A 9 17.14 -33.00 6.91
CA LEU A 9 17.06 -32.12 5.75
C LEU A 9 15.65 -31.55 5.74
N LEU A 10 15.48 -30.33 6.27
CA LEU A 10 14.36 -29.50 5.95
C LEU A 10 14.39 -29.30 4.42
N ASN A 11 13.50 -29.98 3.72
CA ASN A 11 13.17 -29.67 2.35
C ASN A 11 12.63 -28.24 2.33
N ILE A 12 13.52 -27.27 2.10
CA ILE A 12 13.14 -25.93 1.69
C ILE A 12 12.51 -26.16 0.30
N CYS A 13 11.19 -26.26 0.25
CA CYS A 13 10.45 -26.10 -0.98
C CYS A 13 10.74 -24.68 -1.47
N ILE A 14 11.79 -24.52 -2.28
CA ILE A 14 11.97 -23.31 -3.07
C ILE A 14 10.75 -23.30 -4.00
N VAL A 15 9.75 -22.50 -3.66
CA VAL A 15 8.64 -22.21 -4.55
C VAL A 15 9.30 -21.53 -5.76
N SER A 16 9.34 -22.22 -6.90
CA SER A 16 9.81 -21.64 -8.15
C SER A 16 8.77 -20.59 -8.57
N GLY A 17 9.07 -19.33 -8.32
CA GLY A 17 8.16 -18.23 -8.60
C GLY A 17 8.64 -16.93 -8.00
N LEU A 18 8.01 -15.84 -8.42
CA LEU A 18 8.27 -14.51 -7.90
C LEU A 18 7.77 -14.35 -6.47
N SER A 19 8.49 -13.57 -5.68
CA SER A 19 8.01 -13.09 -4.38
C SER A 19 8.41 -11.64 -4.17
N TRP A 20 7.51 -10.87 -3.58
CA TRP A 20 7.80 -9.49 -3.20
C TRP A 20 7.00 -9.10 -1.96
N PHE A 21 7.52 -8.18 -1.17
CA PHE A 21 6.71 -7.60 -0.11
C PHE A 21 6.19 -6.22 -0.48
N VAL A 22 5.01 -5.93 0.02
CA VAL A 22 4.30 -4.66 -0.16
C VAL A 22 4.06 -4.05 1.19
N PHE A 23 4.37 -2.78 1.33
CA PHE A 23 3.95 -1.94 2.44
C PHE A 23 3.30 -0.66 1.90
N THR A 24 2.56 0.02 2.74
CA THR A 24 1.78 1.21 2.37
C THR A 24 1.50 2.06 3.59
N ASP A 25 1.14 3.31 3.37
CA ASP A 25 0.61 4.21 4.40
C ASP A 25 1.51 4.19 5.66
N SER A 26 2.79 4.47 5.45
CA SER A 26 3.79 4.43 6.52
C SER A 26 3.61 5.57 7.51
N HIS A 27 3.18 6.73 7.04
CA HIS A 27 2.96 7.96 7.82
C HIS A 27 4.04 8.20 8.87
N ILE A 28 5.31 8.22 8.41
CA ILE A 28 6.44 8.35 9.32
C ILE A 28 6.55 9.77 9.84
N ASP A 29 6.49 9.90 11.15
CA ASP A 29 6.70 11.15 11.85
C ASP A 29 8.13 11.29 12.35
N LEU A 30 8.98 11.99 11.59
CA LEU A 30 10.37 12.28 11.97
C LEU A 30 10.51 13.16 13.21
N GLU A 31 9.41 13.80 13.68
CA GLU A 31 9.36 14.61 14.87
C GLU A 31 8.69 13.89 16.04
N TYR A 32 8.33 12.61 15.86
CA TYR A 32 7.78 11.80 16.95
C TYR A 32 8.67 11.84 18.19
N LYS A 33 8.05 12.01 19.34
CA LYS A 33 8.74 12.08 20.63
C LYS A 33 8.06 11.19 21.65
N GLU A 34 8.80 10.21 22.18
CA GLU A 34 8.32 9.41 23.30
C GLU A 34 8.05 10.26 24.56
N ASN A 35 7.21 9.76 25.43
CA ASN A 35 6.80 10.43 26.67
C ASN A 35 6.09 11.78 26.45
N THR A 36 5.39 11.92 25.33
CA THR A 36 4.54 13.07 25.01
C THR A 36 3.07 12.66 24.93
N PRO A 37 2.12 13.60 25.05
CA PRO A 37 0.70 13.29 25.03
C PRO A 37 0.26 12.63 23.72
N ASN A 38 -0.47 11.51 23.83
CA ASN A 38 -1.09 10.81 22.69
C ASN A 38 -2.50 11.32 22.35
N ASN A 39 -3.03 12.26 23.15
CA ASN A 39 -4.24 13.01 22.86
C ASN A 39 -3.94 14.50 23.04
N CYS A 40 -4.18 15.30 22.04
CA CYS A 40 -3.81 16.70 21.99
C CYS A 40 -4.82 17.52 21.18
N LEU A 41 -4.76 18.84 21.32
CA LEU A 41 -5.51 19.75 20.46
C LEU A 41 -4.97 19.63 19.03
N PHE A 42 -5.77 19.08 18.14
CA PHE A 42 -5.46 18.92 16.71
C PHE A 42 -5.15 20.27 16.00
N TRP A 43 -5.59 21.37 16.59
CA TRP A 43 -5.41 22.75 16.11
C TRP A 43 -4.24 23.49 16.79
N SER A 44 -3.28 22.77 17.39
CA SER A 44 -2.03 23.43 17.72
C SER A 44 -1.46 24.02 16.43
N LYS A 45 -0.83 25.16 16.47
CA LYS A 45 -0.40 26.01 15.34
C LYS A 45 0.26 25.32 14.13
N ILE A 46 0.37 24.00 14.11
CA ILE A 46 1.08 23.19 13.13
C ILE A 46 0.21 22.06 12.57
N GLY A 47 -1.06 21.84 13.04
CA GLY A 47 -2.03 20.88 12.46
C GLY A 47 -1.53 19.45 12.34
N THR A 48 -0.69 19.00 13.26
CA THR A 48 -0.08 17.66 13.22
C THR A 48 -0.72 16.72 14.21
N LYS A 49 -0.61 15.42 14.00
CA LYS A 49 -0.97 14.41 15.00
C LYS A 49 -0.19 14.62 16.31
N CYS A 50 -0.67 14.02 17.38
CA CYS A 50 -0.05 14.08 18.70
C CYS A 50 1.33 13.39 18.74
N CYS A 51 1.85 13.12 19.92
CA CYS A 51 3.14 12.47 20.13
C CYS A 51 4.36 13.28 19.68
N ARG A 52 4.28 14.61 19.77
CA ARG A 52 5.38 15.54 19.49
C ARG A 52 5.65 16.44 20.69
N SER A 53 6.87 16.98 20.79
CA SER A 53 7.22 17.95 21.86
C SER A 53 6.38 19.22 21.81
N THR A 54 5.78 19.53 20.66
CA THR A 54 4.89 20.68 20.43
C THR A 54 3.42 20.37 20.71
N SER A 55 3.06 19.12 21.02
CA SER A 55 1.68 18.70 21.25
C SER A 55 1.09 19.37 22.51
N ILE A 56 -0.04 20.06 22.36
CA ILE A 56 -0.78 20.64 23.48
C ILE A 56 -1.74 19.58 24.01
N PRO A 57 -1.54 19.08 25.26
CA PRO A 57 -2.30 17.94 25.76
C PRO A 57 -3.79 18.24 25.92
N LEU A 58 -4.63 17.29 25.50
CA LEU A 58 -6.08 17.28 25.73
C LEU A 58 -6.42 16.07 26.61
N LYS A 59 -6.96 16.32 27.81
CA LYS A 59 -7.31 15.22 28.72
C LYS A 59 -8.61 14.50 28.33
N PRO A 60 -8.70 13.17 28.52
CA PRO A 60 -7.66 12.30 29.05
C PRO A 60 -6.59 12.00 27.99
N TYR A 61 -5.32 11.86 28.39
CA TYR A 61 -4.23 11.40 27.54
C TYR A 61 -3.32 10.43 28.30
N ASN A 62 -2.64 9.55 27.54
CA ASN A 62 -1.52 8.77 28.00
C ASN A 62 -0.22 9.34 27.39
N LEU A 63 0.92 8.88 27.90
CA LEU A 63 2.20 9.21 27.34
C LEU A 63 2.58 8.15 26.28
N SER A 64 3.03 8.63 25.14
CA SER A 64 3.46 7.79 24.03
C SER A 64 4.70 6.94 24.37
N SER A 65 4.77 5.71 23.83
CA SER A 65 5.96 4.87 23.95
C SER A 65 6.99 5.21 22.87
N LYS A 66 8.22 4.74 23.04
CA LYS A 66 9.23 4.86 21.98
C LYS A 66 8.86 4.10 20.69
N TRP A 67 8.09 3.03 20.82
CA TRP A 67 7.67 2.18 19.70
C TRP A 67 6.44 2.70 18.95
N GLY A 68 5.82 3.77 19.42
CA GLY A 68 4.62 4.32 18.84
C GLY A 68 3.43 4.35 19.79
N ASP A 69 2.33 4.86 19.27
CA ASP A 69 1.03 4.90 19.93
C ASP A 69 -0.06 4.82 18.85
N ILE A 70 -1.16 4.12 19.14
CA ILE A 70 -2.26 3.92 18.17
C ILE A 70 -2.99 5.22 17.77
N ASN A 71 -2.77 6.31 18.49
CA ASN A 71 -3.35 7.62 18.17
C ASN A 71 -2.37 8.56 17.46
N CYS A 72 -1.19 8.06 17.08
CA CYS A 72 -0.13 8.88 16.51
C CYS A 72 0.44 8.23 15.24
N ASP A 73 1.12 9.03 14.45
CA ASP A 73 1.87 8.56 13.31
C ASP A 73 3.10 7.75 13.74
N VAL A 74 3.66 7.00 12.81
CA VAL A 74 4.72 6.01 13.07
C VAL A 74 6.04 6.68 13.46
N PRO A 75 6.64 6.33 14.61
CA PRO A 75 8.00 6.76 14.88
C PRO A 75 9.02 6.03 13.99
N PRO A 76 10.12 6.71 13.61
CA PRO A 76 11.20 6.11 12.82
C PRO A 76 11.67 4.74 13.32
N ILE A 77 11.80 4.57 14.63
CA ILE A 77 12.30 3.33 15.25
C ILE A 77 11.37 2.13 15.01
N LEU A 78 10.05 2.34 14.94
CA LEU A 78 9.10 1.25 14.63
C LEU A 78 9.26 0.82 13.18
N PHE A 79 9.29 1.77 12.24
CA PHE A 79 9.48 1.49 10.83
C PHE A 79 10.80 0.78 10.56
N GLU A 80 11.92 1.33 11.04
CA GLU A 80 13.25 0.71 10.92
C GLU A 80 13.27 -0.71 11.48
N GLY A 81 12.68 -0.90 12.66
CA GLY A 81 12.64 -2.19 13.32
C GLY A 81 11.81 -3.24 12.56
N ILE A 82 10.68 -2.84 11.94
CA ILE A 82 9.88 -3.74 11.09
C ILE A 82 10.67 -4.11 9.83
N ILE A 83 11.30 -3.15 9.16
CA ILE A 83 12.11 -3.41 7.97
C ILE A 83 13.31 -4.34 8.30
N GLU A 84 13.95 -4.14 9.43
CA GLU A 84 15.01 -5.02 9.90
C GLU A 84 14.48 -6.43 10.25
N TRP A 85 13.31 -6.52 10.86
CA TRP A 85 12.66 -7.80 11.15
C TRP A 85 12.33 -8.57 9.85
N ILE A 86 11.80 -7.90 8.81
CA ILE A 86 11.56 -8.50 7.49
C ILE A 86 12.86 -9.09 6.92
N LYS A 87 13.95 -8.32 6.96
CA LYS A 87 15.25 -8.77 6.50
C LYS A 87 15.71 -10.02 7.22
N ASN A 88 15.65 -10.01 8.53
CA ASN A 88 16.23 -11.07 9.38
C ASN A 88 15.40 -12.36 9.38
N ASN A 89 14.08 -12.26 9.21
CA ASN A 89 13.16 -13.38 9.35
C ASN A 89 12.58 -13.88 8.01
N LEU A 90 12.45 -13.00 7.02
CA LEU A 90 11.77 -13.36 5.77
C LEU A 90 12.70 -13.48 4.57
N LEU A 91 13.87 -12.83 4.55
CA LEU A 91 14.77 -12.90 3.41
C LEU A 91 15.30 -14.33 3.15
N THR A 92 15.41 -15.16 4.19
CA THR A 92 15.76 -16.57 4.05
C THR A 92 14.59 -17.47 3.63
N LYS A 93 13.36 -17.03 3.91
CA LYS A 93 12.12 -17.74 3.54
C LYS A 93 11.67 -17.38 2.13
N TYR A 94 11.83 -16.11 1.74
CA TYR A 94 11.46 -15.55 0.45
C TYR A 94 12.69 -14.90 -0.19
N ASN A 95 13.02 -15.29 -1.41
CA ASN A 95 14.00 -14.58 -2.21
C ASN A 95 13.29 -13.42 -2.91
N PHE A 96 13.11 -12.29 -2.21
CA PHE A 96 12.35 -11.17 -2.73
C PHE A 96 12.94 -10.64 -4.04
N ASP A 97 12.13 -10.59 -5.06
CA ASP A 97 12.46 -10.09 -6.40
C ASP A 97 12.42 -8.58 -6.47
N PHE A 98 11.49 -7.96 -5.77
CA PHE A 98 11.35 -6.51 -5.63
C PHE A 98 10.52 -6.14 -4.39
N ILE A 99 10.45 -4.87 -4.11
CA ILE A 99 9.73 -4.27 -2.99
C ILE A 99 8.78 -3.22 -3.58
N VAL A 100 7.54 -3.20 -3.10
CA VAL A 100 6.52 -2.22 -3.49
C VAL A 100 6.11 -1.38 -2.30
N ASN A 101 5.99 -0.09 -2.53
CA ASN A 101 5.37 0.87 -1.62
C ASN A 101 4.24 1.58 -2.35
N THR A 102 3.01 1.49 -1.84
CA THR A 102 1.85 2.11 -2.48
C THR A 102 1.50 3.50 -1.93
N GLY A 103 2.48 4.20 -1.34
CA GLY A 103 2.41 5.62 -1.01
C GLY A 103 2.07 5.93 0.44
N ASP A 104 1.94 7.22 0.71
CA ASP A 104 1.72 7.82 2.03
C ASP A 104 2.84 7.50 3.03
N ASP A 105 4.06 7.87 2.64
CA ASP A 105 5.22 7.81 3.54
C ASP A 105 5.19 8.93 4.58
N CYS A 106 4.63 10.08 4.23
CA CYS A 106 4.65 11.28 5.05
C CYS A 106 3.57 11.29 6.12
N SER A 107 3.92 11.81 7.31
CA SER A 107 3.00 11.95 8.44
C SER A 107 1.80 12.84 8.10
N HIS A 108 0.69 12.63 8.79
CA HIS A 108 -0.48 13.50 8.69
C HIS A 108 -0.13 14.92 9.16
N LYS A 109 -0.35 15.91 8.29
CA LYS A 109 -0.07 17.33 8.53
C LYS A 109 -1.26 18.19 8.12
N ASP A 110 -1.24 19.42 8.59
CA ASP A 110 -2.24 20.42 8.18
C ASP A 110 -2.08 20.76 6.70
N ILE A 111 -3.18 20.70 5.95
CA ILE A 111 -3.25 21.05 4.53
C ILE A 111 -2.90 22.53 4.25
N SER A 112 -2.95 23.40 5.27
CA SER A 112 -2.73 24.84 5.13
C SER A 112 -1.27 25.25 5.02
N GLN A 113 -0.31 24.34 5.27
CA GLN A 113 1.12 24.64 5.34
C GLN A 113 1.92 23.85 4.31
N PRO A 114 2.82 24.50 3.57
CA PRO A 114 3.71 23.82 2.63
C PRO A 114 4.90 23.19 3.38
N PHE A 115 5.01 21.87 3.35
CA PHE A 115 6.08 21.11 4.03
C PHE A 115 7.03 20.40 3.05
N MET A 116 7.24 20.95 1.86
CA MET A 116 8.00 20.32 0.79
C MET A 116 9.32 19.68 1.25
N ASN A 117 10.16 20.41 1.96
CA ASN A 117 11.47 19.91 2.40
C ASN A 117 11.34 18.75 3.40
N GLU A 118 10.32 18.79 4.26
CA GLU A 118 10.07 17.75 5.24
C GLU A 118 9.55 16.48 4.57
N ASN A 119 8.62 16.62 3.59
CA ASN A 119 8.09 15.50 2.85
C ASN A 119 9.19 14.84 1.99
N VAL A 120 9.99 15.62 1.27
CA VAL A 120 11.18 15.12 0.55
C VAL A 120 12.12 14.38 1.50
N LYS A 121 12.35 14.91 2.72
CA LYS A 121 13.19 14.26 3.73
C LYS A 121 12.60 12.93 4.18
N THR A 122 11.28 12.87 4.40
CA THR A 122 10.59 11.64 4.86
C THR A 122 10.61 10.57 3.78
N ILE A 123 10.27 10.88 2.53
CA ILE A 123 10.32 9.93 1.41
C ILE A 123 11.75 9.41 1.20
N ASN A 124 12.74 10.29 1.27
CA ASN A 124 14.14 9.86 1.19
C ASN A 124 14.56 9.02 2.42
N TYR A 125 14.01 9.26 3.60
CA TYR A 125 14.26 8.45 4.78
C TYR A 125 13.72 7.02 4.60
N VAL A 126 12.50 6.86 4.09
CA VAL A 126 11.91 5.56 3.77
C VAL A 126 12.79 4.83 2.76
N TRP A 127 13.10 5.46 1.63
CA TRP A 127 13.96 4.86 0.62
C TRP A 127 15.33 4.47 1.18
N ASN A 128 15.98 5.32 1.97
CA ASN A 128 17.28 5.04 2.58
C ASN A 128 17.22 3.83 3.52
N THR A 129 16.17 3.72 4.32
CA THR A 129 15.95 2.59 5.22
C THR A 129 15.78 1.29 4.45
N ILE A 130 14.98 1.30 3.38
CA ILE A 130 14.82 0.14 2.49
C ILE A 130 16.14 -0.20 1.81
N ASN A 131 16.81 0.76 1.18
CA ASN A 131 18.07 0.52 0.47
C ASN A 131 19.22 0.05 1.38
N LYS A 132 19.26 0.51 2.63
CA LYS A 132 20.23 0.03 3.65
C LYS A 132 20.03 -1.46 3.95
N ASN A 133 18.81 -1.91 4.03
CA ASN A 133 18.47 -3.30 4.39
C ASN A 133 18.42 -4.23 3.17
N PHE A 134 18.05 -3.72 2.00
CA PHE A 134 17.86 -4.46 0.76
C PHE A 134 18.56 -3.76 -0.44
N PRO A 135 19.89 -3.59 -0.40
CA PRO A 135 20.61 -2.74 -1.38
C PRO A 135 20.55 -3.24 -2.83
N ASN A 136 20.25 -4.52 -3.03
CA ASN A 136 20.24 -5.17 -4.34
C ASN A 136 18.83 -5.59 -4.80
N ILE A 137 17.78 -5.25 -4.04
CA ILE A 137 16.41 -5.57 -4.38
C ILE A 137 15.75 -4.31 -4.95
N PRO A 138 15.17 -4.37 -6.17
CA PRO A 138 14.46 -3.25 -6.77
C PRO A 138 13.33 -2.74 -5.88
N TYR A 139 13.16 -1.42 -5.86
CA TYR A 139 12.12 -0.73 -5.11
C TYR A 139 11.24 0.07 -6.07
N TYR A 140 9.94 -0.09 -5.95
CA TYR A 140 8.93 0.57 -6.77
C TYR A 140 7.93 1.31 -5.87
N GLY A 141 8.05 2.64 -5.85
CA GLY A 141 7.21 3.51 -5.03
C GLY A 141 6.07 4.13 -5.84
N VAL A 142 4.99 4.43 -5.15
CA VAL A 142 3.85 5.23 -5.62
C VAL A 142 3.75 6.46 -4.72
N TYR A 143 3.27 7.58 -5.23
CA TYR A 143 2.94 8.73 -4.40
C TYR A 143 1.53 8.59 -3.83
N GLY A 144 1.39 8.86 -2.52
CA GLY A 144 0.12 9.03 -1.83
C GLY A 144 -0.23 10.52 -1.67
N ASN A 145 -1.44 10.78 -1.19
CA ASN A 145 -1.95 12.15 -1.06
C ASN A 145 -1.24 12.93 0.07
N HIS A 146 -0.77 12.27 1.12
CA HIS A 146 0.02 12.89 2.18
C HIS A 146 1.50 13.08 1.81
N ASP A 147 1.98 12.44 0.75
CA ASP A 147 3.34 12.66 0.26
C ASP A 147 3.51 14.03 -0.36
N GLU A 148 2.48 14.59 -0.96
CA GLU A 148 2.51 15.94 -1.53
C GLU A 148 2.72 17.01 -0.45
N TYR A 149 3.44 18.09 -0.79
CA TYR A 149 3.84 19.09 0.21
C TYR A 149 2.72 20.05 0.65
N ILE A 150 1.64 20.10 -0.11
CA ILE A 150 0.31 20.45 0.34
C ILE A 150 -0.50 19.18 0.13
N VAL A 151 -1.03 18.63 1.18
CA VAL A 151 -1.79 17.37 1.14
C VAL A 151 -2.87 17.43 0.07
N ASP A 152 -3.07 16.34 -0.68
CA ASP A 152 -4.02 16.18 -1.78
C ASP A 152 -3.73 17.06 -3.02
N GLN A 153 -2.68 17.87 -3.04
CA GLN A 153 -2.46 18.88 -4.07
C GLN A 153 -1.33 18.52 -5.03
N THR A 154 -1.63 17.88 -6.13
CA THR A 154 -0.68 17.64 -7.23
C THR A 154 -1.03 18.50 -8.43
N PRO A 155 -0.23 19.53 -8.75
CA PRO A 155 -0.45 20.34 -9.95
C PRO A 155 -0.08 19.55 -11.20
N PRO A 156 -0.99 19.40 -12.18
CA PRO A 156 -0.74 18.59 -13.38
C PRO A 156 0.21 19.25 -14.38
N LEU A 157 0.57 20.49 -14.16
CA LEU A 157 1.21 21.34 -15.18
C LEU A 157 2.71 21.50 -15.11
N ILE A 158 3.32 21.17 -14.00
CA ILE A 158 4.71 21.53 -13.75
C ILE A 158 5.49 20.26 -13.55
N VAL A 159 6.69 20.16 -14.15
CA VAL A 159 7.72 19.24 -13.62
C VAL A 159 7.81 19.56 -12.14
N ASN A 160 7.14 18.75 -11.34
CA ASN A 160 6.97 19.04 -9.93
C ASN A 160 8.34 18.90 -9.28
N GLU A 161 8.92 20.01 -8.83
CA GLU A 161 10.25 20.03 -8.21
C GLU A 161 10.27 19.13 -6.97
N PHE A 162 9.12 19.01 -6.27
CA PHE A 162 8.94 18.05 -5.19
C PHE A 162 9.13 16.61 -5.66
N ILE A 163 8.42 16.18 -6.71
CA ILE A 163 8.54 14.83 -7.27
C ILE A 163 9.97 14.57 -7.73
N LYS A 164 10.59 15.53 -8.42
CA LYS A 164 11.98 15.42 -8.89
C LYS A 164 12.99 15.23 -7.75
N GLN A 165 12.81 15.91 -6.63
CA GLN A 165 13.69 15.79 -5.47
C GLN A 165 13.43 14.51 -4.67
N SER A 166 12.16 14.16 -4.45
CA SER A 166 11.76 12.99 -3.67
C SER A 166 12.02 11.67 -4.40
N SER A 167 11.81 11.63 -5.73
CA SER A 167 12.07 10.43 -6.54
C SER A 167 13.53 10.28 -7.00
N LYS A 168 14.40 11.22 -6.68
CA LYS A 168 15.80 11.20 -7.16
C LYS A 168 16.48 9.84 -6.94
N ASN A 169 16.26 9.23 -5.80
CA ASN A 169 16.87 7.97 -5.43
C ASN A 169 16.20 6.75 -6.13
N TRP A 170 14.93 6.89 -6.54
CA TRP A 170 14.19 5.84 -7.25
C TRP A 170 14.77 5.56 -8.64
N ASN A 171 15.48 6.54 -9.24
CA ASN A 171 16.22 6.37 -10.50
C ASN A 171 17.28 5.26 -10.47
N LYS A 172 17.60 4.73 -9.30
CA LYS A 172 18.40 3.50 -9.20
C LYS A 172 17.74 2.31 -9.88
N TRP A 173 16.40 2.25 -9.86
CA TRP A 173 15.61 1.12 -10.34
C TRP A 173 14.62 1.46 -11.44
N ILE A 174 14.25 2.74 -11.55
CA ILE A 174 13.24 3.24 -12.48
C ILE A 174 13.94 4.06 -13.56
N THR A 175 13.74 3.66 -14.81
CA THR A 175 14.36 4.31 -15.98
C THR A 175 13.36 5.12 -16.81
N ASP A 176 12.06 5.01 -16.53
CA ASP A 176 11.03 5.78 -17.22
C ASP A 176 11.07 7.26 -16.80
N THR A 177 11.19 8.14 -17.79
CA THR A 177 11.25 9.59 -17.58
C THR A 177 9.96 10.21 -17.08
N ASN A 178 8.81 9.52 -17.23
CA ASN A 178 7.54 9.96 -16.70
C ASN A 178 7.51 9.97 -15.15
N LEU A 179 8.49 9.36 -14.50
CA LEU A 179 8.70 9.48 -13.05
C LEU A 179 8.70 10.94 -12.58
N HIS A 180 9.13 11.89 -13.42
CA HIS A 180 9.09 13.32 -13.11
C HIS A 180 7.67 13.90 -12.98
N TYR A 181 6.66 13.16 -13.43
CA TYR A 181 5.25 13.47 -13.24
C TYR A 181 4.58 12.60 -12.17
N GLY A 182 5.37 11.81 -11.44
CA GLY A 182 4.88 10.94 -10.36
C GLY A 182 4.23 9.63 -10.83
N TYR A 183 4.35 9.28 -12.12
CA TYR A 183 3.91 7.98 -12.65
C TYR A 183 4.98 7.39 -13.57
N TYR A 184 5.02 6.08 -13.71
CA TYR A 184 6.04 5.40 -14.54
C TYR A 184 5.65 3.96 -14.84
N SER A 185 6.35 3.35 -15.80
CA SER A 185 6.39 1.91 -15.98
C SER A 185 7.82 1.36 -15.91
N GLN A 186 7.99 0.16 -15.36
CA GLN A 186 9.27 -0.52 -15.30
C GLN A 186 9.10 -2.01 -15.58
N LEU A 187 9.98 -2.57 -16.40
CA LEU A 187 10.01 -4.00 -16.65
C LEU A 187 10.86 -4.70 -15.60
N TYR A 188 10.37 -5.84 -15.16
CA TYR A 188 11.10 -6.82 -14.35
C TYR A 188 10.97 -8.19 -15.01
N THR A 189 12.07 -8.87 -15.27
CA THR A 189 12.06 -10.22 -15.86
C THR A 189 12.55 -11.23 -14.83
N GLU A 190 11.72 -12.22 -14.54
CA GLU A 190 12.07 -13.34 -13.69
C GLU A 190 13.05 -14.26 -14.39
N ASN A 191 14.23 -14.47 -13.80
CA ASN A 191 15.30 -15.23 -14.43
C ASN A 191 14.98 -16.72 -14.62
N SER A 192 14.16 -17.32 -13.76
CA SER A 192 13.90 -18.76 -13.76
C SER A 192 12.94 -19.19 -14.86
N THR A 193 11.95 -18.37 -15.19
CA THR A 193 10.90 -18.67 -16.17
C THR A 193 10.94 -17.76 -17.40
N ASN A 194 11.77 -16.72 -17.39
CA ASN A 194 11.81 -15.65 -18.38
C ASN A 194 10.45 -14.92 -18.53
N THR A 195 9.61 -14.97 -17.50
CA THR A 195 8.35 -14.23 -17.48
C THR A 195 8.64 -12.76 -17.17
N THR A 196 8.14 -11.87 -18.03
CA THR A 196 8.32 -10.44 -17.86
C THR A 196 7.08 -9.82 -17.23
N PHE A 197 7.30 -9.07 -16.15
CA PHE A 197 6.33 -8.26 -15.45
C PHE A 197 6.53 -6.80 -15.83
N LYS A 198 5.44 -6.12 -16.13
CA LYS A 198 5.44 -4.66 -16.24
C LYS A 198 4.79 -4.09 -14.97
N ILE A 199 5.57 -3.36 -14.21
CA ILE A 199 5.13 -2.64 -13.02
C ILE A 199 4.72 -1.26 -13.50
N ILE A 200 3.46 -0.90 -13.31
CA ILE A 200 2.89 0.40 -13.67
C ILE A 200 2.52 1.11 -12.39
N SER A 201 3.19 2.22 -12.11
CA SER A 201 2.82 3.16 -11.04
C SER A 201 1.98 4.28 -11.64
N PHE A 202 0.75 4.41 -11.18
CA PHE A 202 -0.22 5.40 -11.63
C PHE A 202 -0.41 6.45 -10.55
N ASN A 203 -0.25 7.73 -10.88
CA ASN A 203 -0.47 8.80 -9.92
C ASN A 203 -1.97 9.11 -9.80
N SER A 204 -2.60 8.56 -8.78
CA SER A 204 -4.04 8.75 -8.51
C SER A 204 -4.37 10.12 -7.90
N ILE A 205 -3.38 10.84 -7.35
CA ILE A 205 -3.59 12.13 -6.69
C ILE A 205 -4.03 13.20 -7.70
N TYR A 206 -3.62 13.08 -8.97
CA TYR A 206 -4.14 13.93 -10.04
C TYR A 206 -5.68 13.93 -10.15
N TYR A 207 -6.34 12.94 -9.62
CA TYR A 207 -7.79 12.73 -9.75
C TYR A 207 -8.52 12.69 -8.41
N ASP A 208 -7.84 13.05 -7.35
CA ASP A 208 -8.42 13.19 -6.02
C ASP A 208 -9.46 14.31 -6.03
N THR A 209 -10.62 14.04 -5.44
CA THR A 209 -11.71 15.04 -5.31
C THR A 209 -11.30 16.23 -4.45
N ASN A 210 -10.29 16.09 -3.60
CA ASN A 210 -9.72 17.16 -2.78
C ASN A 210 -8.64 17.96 -3.52
N ASN A 211 -8.19 17.52 -4.69
CA ASN A 211 -7.20 18.23 -5.48
C ASN A 211 -7.80 19.47 -6.16
N PHE A 212 -7.51 20.66 -5.64
CA PHE A 212 -8.05 21.94 -6.16
C PHE A 212 -7.63 22.24 -7.61
N TRP A 213 -6.54 21.67 -8.07
CA TRP A 213 -6.09 21.82 -9.46
C TRP A 213 -7.06 21.18 -10.47
N ILE A 214 -7.84 20.18 -10.06
CA ILE A 214 -8.88 19.58 -10.90
C ILE A 214 -10.11 20.49 -10.99
N ILE A 215 -10.45 21.18 -9.91
CA ILE A 215 -11.67 21.99 -9.80
C ILE A 215 -11.60 23.20 -10.72
N ASN A 216 -10.41 23.79 -10.92
CA ASN A 216 -10.15 24.96 -11.74
C ASN A 216 -9.52 24.62 -13.10
N ASN A 217 -9.85 23.46 -13.66
CA ASN A 217 -9.25 22.96 -14.90
C ASN A 217 -9.25 23.99 -16.02
N THR A 218 -8.05 24.40 -16.44
CA THR A 218 -7.83 24.99 -17.75
C THR A 218 -7.84 23.88 -18.83
N ASP A 219 -8.06 24.25 -20.10
CA ASP A 219 -7.95 23.29 -21.21
C ASP A 219 -6.56 22.59 -21.25
N GLU A 220 -5.55 23.25 -20.73
CA GLU A 220 -4.19 22.74 -20.68
C GLU A 220 -3.99 21.72 -19.56
N ASP A 221 -4.61 21.92 -18.40
CA ASP A 221 -4.62 20.98 -17.28
C ASP A 221 -5.33 19.69 -17.69
N THR A 222 -6.50 19.81 -18.31
CA THR A 222 -7.25 18.68 -18.86
C THR A 222 -6.43 17.89 -19.87
N LYS A 223 -5.64 18.54 -20.72
CA LYS A 223 -4.75 17.85 -21.67
C LYS A 223 -3.68 17.04 -20.98
N ARG A 224 -3.09 17.52 -19.89
CA ARG A 224 -2.00 16.81 -19.17
C ARG A 224 -2.51 15.66 -18.33
N ILE A 225 -3.65 15.83 -17.68
CA ILE A 225 -4.37 14.74 -17.01
C ILE A 225 -4.68 13.64 -18.03
N ASN A 226 -5.17 13.99 -19.21
CA ASN A 226 -5.41 13.05 -20.31
C ASN A 226 -4.13 12.39 -20.83
N ASN A 227 -2.97 12.99 -20.67
CA ASN A 227 -1.72 12.38 -21.08
C ASN A 227 -1.38 11.13 -20.25
N GLN A 228 -1.67 11.13 -18.93
CA GLN A 228 -1.47 9.93 -18.12
C GLN A 228 -2.37 8.77 -18.56
N PHE A 229 -3.65 9.04 -18.89
CA PHE A 229 -4.54 7.99 -19.41
C PHE A 229 -4.10 7.47 -20.79
N LYS A 230 -3.66 8.35 -21.69
CA LYS A 230 -3.12 7.94 -23.00
C LYS A 230 -1.84 7.12 -22.85
N TRP A 231 -0.95 7.56 -21.94
CA TRP A 231 0.25 6.83 -21.61
C TRP A 231 -0.11 5.43 -21.05
N LEU A 232 -1.05 5.35 -20.11
CA LEU A 232 -1.50 4.09 -19.53
C LEU A 232 -2.08 3.14 -20.60
N ASP A 233 -2.96 3.63 -21.48
CA ASP A 233 -3.52 2.82 -22.58
C ASP A 233 -2.41 2.28 -23.49
N ASN A 234 -1.40 3.09 -23.79
CA ASN A 234 -0.24 2.67 -24.57
C ASN A 234 0.59 1.60 -23.84
N GLU A 235 0.92 1.80 -22.55
CA GLU A 235 1.72 0.87 -21.75
C GLU A 235 1.03 -0.49 -21.61
N LEU A 236 -0.28 -0.49 -21.39
CA LEU A 236 -1.09 -1.71 -21.32
C LEU A 236 -1.21 -2.40 -22.68
N SER A 237 -1.40 -1.62 -23.76
CA SER A 237 -1.41 -2.16 -25.13
C SER A 237 -0.09 -2.86 -25.48
N GLN A 238 1.04 -2.25 -25.15
CA GLN A 238 2.36 -2.86 -25.35
C GLN A 238 2.53 -4.13 -24.49
N SER A 239 1.95 -4.15 -23.29
CA SER A 239 1.98 -5.34 -22.43
C SER A 239 1.26 -6.53 -23.06
N VAL A 240 0.13 -6.30 -23.72
CA VAL A 240 -0.58 -7.34 -24.49
C VAL A 240 0.28 -7.86 -25.63
N VAL A 241 0.83 -6.96 -26.46
CA VAL A 241 1.66 -7.33 -27.62
C VAL A 241 2.87 -8.16 -27.21
N ASN A 242 3.50 -7.82 -26.09
CA ASN A 242 4.72 -8.46 -25.59
C ASN A 242 4.44 -9.57 -24.56
N ASN A 243 3.18 -9.91 -24.31
CA ASN A 243 2.77 -10.91 -23.32
C ASN A 243 3.33 -10.67 -21.90
N HIS A 244 3.41 -9.39 -21.51
CA HIS A 244 3.82 -9.02 -20.16
C HIS A 244 2.67 -9.23 -19.17
N LYS A 245 2.98 -9.68 -17.95
CA LYS A 245 2.07 -9.63 -16.80
C LYS A 245 2.13 -8.25 -16.15
N VAL A 246 0.99 -7.66 -15.84
CA VAL A 246 0.96 -6.30 -15.31
C VAL A 246 0.66 -6.31 -13.82
N LEU A 247 1.51 -5.61 -13.05
CA LEU A 247 1.22 -5.15 -11.70
C LEU A 247 0.84 -3.67 -11.80
N PHE A 248 -0.42 -3.36 -11.54
CA PHE A 248 -0.93 -1.99 -11.55
C PHE A 248 -0.97 -1.45 -10.12
N LEU A 249 -0.17 -0.42 -9.87
CA LEU A 249 0.02 0.17 -8.56
C LEU A 249 -0.53 1.60 -8.58
N ASN A 250 -1.34 1.94 -7.61
CA ASN A 250 -1.80 3.30 -7.36
C ASN A 250 -2.10 3.47 -5.87
N HIS A 251 -2.29 4.70 -5.41
CA HIS A 251 -2.55 4.95 -3.99
C HIS A 251 -4.06 4.94 -3.69
N ILE A 252 -4.82 5.88 -4.24
CA ILE A 252 -6.27 6.00 -3.99
C ILE A 252 -7.02 4.91 -4.77
N PRO A 253 -7.77 4.02 -4.10
CA PRO A 253 -8.51 2.96 -4.78
C PRO A 253 -9.58 3.51 -5.73
N ILE A 254 -9.82 2.80 -6.82
CA ILE A 254 -10.95 3.07 -7.73
C ILE A 254 -12.25 2.92 -6.93
N HIS A 255 -13.22 3.79 -7.19
CA HIS A 255 -14.49 3.87 -6.46
C HIS A 255 -14.38 4.26 -4.98
N SER A 256 -13.22 4.72 -4.50
CA SER A 256 -13.19 5.41 -3.21
C SER A 256 -13.97 6.73 -3.30
N GLY A 257 -14.45 7.24 -2.17
CA GLY A 257 -15.15 8.54 -2.13
C GLY A 257 -14.27 9.70 -2.60
N GLU A 258 -12.96 9.53 -2.61
CA GLU A 258 -11.97 10.52 -3.03
C GLU A 258 -11.51 10.33 -4.49
N ALA A 259 -11.80 9.18 -5.12
CA ALA A 259 -11.56 9.02 -6.55
C ALA A 259 -12.64 9.74 -7.37
N SER A 260 -12.26 10.80 -8.08
CA SER A 260 -13.21 11.61 -8.87
C SER A 260 -13.94 10.79 -9.93
N SER A 261 -15.15 11.19 -10.25
CA SER A 261 -15.91 10.58 -11.36
C SER A 261 -15.18 10.69 -12.70
N TYR A 262 -14.41 11.74 -12.90
CA TYR A 262 -13.55 11.89 -14.08
C TYR A 262 -12.49 10.77 -14.16
N ASN A 263 -11.83 10.45 -13.03
CA ASN A 263 -10.91 9.31 -12.98
C ASN A 263 -11.62 8.01 -13.34
N ASN A 264 -12.71 7.71 -12.66
CA ASN A 264 -13.41 6.45 -12.85
C ASN A 264 -13.91 6.28 -14.29
N ASN A 265 -14.44 7.36 -14.90
CA ASN A 265 -14.94 7.32 -16.28
C ASN A 265 -13.85 7.13 -17.35
N ASN A 266 -12.60 7.50 -17.07
CA ASN A 266 -11.49 7.33 -18.00
C ASN A 266 -10.66 6.07 -17.68
N LEU A 267 -10.41 5.76 -16.42
CA LEU A 267 -9.56 4.64 -16.00
C LEU A 267 -10.26 3.28 -16.19
N ILE A 268 -11.52 3.16 -15.77
CA ILE A 268 -12.25 1.89 -15.79
C ILE A 268 -12.36 1.29 -17.20
N PRO A 269 -12.70 2.06 -18.27
CA PRO A 269 -12.70 1.53 -19.63
C PRO A 269 -11.33 1.02 -20.10
N ILE A 270 -10.24 1.69 -19.68
CA ILE A 270 -8.87 1.25 -19.99
C ILE A 270 -8.57 -0.07 -19.27
N LEU A 271 -8.84 -0.17 -17.97
CA LEU A 271 -8.63 -1.41 -17.21
C LEU A 271 -9.47 -2.56 -17.78
N ASN A 272 -10.73 -2.30 -18.14
CA ASN A 272 -11.58 -3.31 -18.77
C ASN A 272 -10.98 -3.86 -20.07
N LYS A 273 -10.41 -3.00 -20.91
CA LYS A 273 -9.79 -3.38 -22.18
C LYS A 273 -8.61 -4.33 -22.00
N TYR A 274 -7.88 -4.22 -20.90
CA TYR A 274 -6.63 -4.94 -20.65
C TYR A 274 -6.66 -5.86 -19.42
N SER A 275 -7.83 -6.11 -18.85
CA SER A 275 -8.00 -6.85 -17.59
C SER A 275 -7.33 -8.24 -17.57
N SER A 276 -7.26 -8.92 -18.74
CA SER A 276 -6.61 -10.23 -18.85
C SER A 276 -5.10 -10.22 -18.62
N ASN A 277 -4.45 -9.07 -18.76
CA ASN A 277 -3.00 -8.91 -18.55
C ASN A 277 -2.66 -8.37 -17.16
N ILE A 278 -3.63 -7.74 -16.47
CA ILE A 278 -3.46 -7.22 -15.12
C ILE A 278 -3.65 -8.36 -14.14
N ILE A 279 -2.57 -8.78 -13.47
CA ILE A 279 -2.60 -9.88 -12.52
C ILE A 279 -2.74 -9.40 -11.07
N LEU A 280 -2.50 -8.13 -10.81
CA LEU A 280 -2.70 -7.49 -9.53
C LEU A 280 -2.90 -5.99 -9.72
N ASN A 281 -3.92 -5.47 -9.07
CA ASN A 281 -4.10 -4.05 -8.80
C ASN A 281 -3.93 -3.85 -7.28
N SER A 282 -2.94 -3.05 -6.86
CA SER A 282 -2.61 -2.82 -5.46
C SER A 282 -2.67 -1.35 -5.11
N ASN A 283 -3.37 -1.03 -4.02
CA ASN A 283 -3.65 0.32 -3.55
C ASN A 283 -3.17 0.52 -2.11
N GLY A 284 -3.27 1.75 -1.61
CA GLY A 284 -3.12 2.15 -0.22
C GLY A 284 -4.32 2.94 0.28
N HIS A 285 -4.04 4.06 0.99
CA HIS A 285 -4.96 5.13 1.34
C HIS A 285 -5.98 4.82 2.44
N THR A 286 -6.62 3.67 2.43
CA THR A 286 -7.68 3.38 3.39
C THR A 286 -7.17 2.89 4.75
N HIS A 287 -5.88 2.59 4.85
CA HIS A 287 -5.22 1.97 6.00
C HIS A 287 -5.82 0.62 6.44
N ARG A 288 -6.68 -0.01 5.62
CA ARG A 288 -7.42 -1.21 5.98
C ARG A 288 -7.07 -2.38 5.08
N ASN A 289 -6.89 -3.54 5.68
CA ASN A 289 -6.77 -4.79 4.93
C ASN A 289 -8.09 -5.09 4.23
N SER A 290 -8.19 -4.74 2.96
CA SER A 290 -9.44 -4.85 2.20
C SER A 290 -9.19 -5.14 0.73
N PHE A 291 -10.28 -5.27 -0.02
CA PHE A 291 -10.24 -5.39 -1.47
C PHE A 291 -11.43 -4.67 -2.11
N ARG A 292 -11.30 -4.40 -3.41
CA ARG A 292 -12.36 -3.81 -4.23
C ARG A 292 -12.63 -4.69 -5.43
N LEU A 293 -13.87 -4.70 -5.87
CA LEU A 293 -14.31 -5.25 -7.16
C LEU A 293 -14.76 -4.11 -8.05
N VAL A 294 -14.07 -3.92 -9.15
CA VAL A 294 -14.34 -2.84 -10.11
C VAL A 294 -15.41 -3.28 -11.10
N LYS A 295 -16.46 -2.46 -11.25
CA LYS A 295 -17.56 -2.70 -12.19
C LYS A 295 -17.47 -1.82 -13.43
N TYR A 296 -17.82 -2.42 -14.58
CA TYR A 296 -18.08 -1.71 -15.81
C TYR A 296 -19.31 -2.31 -16.49
N ASN A 297 -20.31 -1.50 -16.82
CA ASN A 297 -21.58 -1.94 -17.42
C ASN A 297 -22.23 -3.13 -16.66
N ASN A 298 -22.30 -3.04 -15.33
CA ASN A 298 -22.81 -4.05 -14.40
C ASN A 298 -22.02 -5.37 -14.30
N ASN A 299 -20.88 -5.50 -14.97
CA ASN A 299 -20.01 -6.66 -14.86
C ASN A 299 -18.78 -6.31 -14.03
N PHE A 300 -18.32 -7.26 -13.20
CA PHE A 300 -17.02 -7.15 -12.57
C PHE A 300 -15.93 -7.41 -13.61
N ILE A 301 -14.99 -6.45 -13.73
CA ILE A 301 -13.96 -6.46 -14.77
C ILE A 301 -12.55 -6.51 -14.21
N ASP A 302 -12.37 -6.06 -12.98
CA ASP A 302 -11.09 -5.98 -12.31
C ASP A 302 -11.29 -6.07 -10.78
N TYR A 303 -10.21 -6.21 -10.07
CA TYR A 303 -10.16 -6.25 -8.62
C TYR A 303 -8.91 -5.55 -8.13
N SER A 304 -8.97 -4.96 -6.95
CA SER A 304 -7.79 -4.42 -6.30
C SER A 304 -7.71 -4.88 -4.85
N PHE A 305 -6.49 -4.99 -4.35
CA PHE A 305 -6.21 -5.31 -2.96
C PHE A 305 -5.50 -4.15 -2.28
N ILE A 306 -5.94 -3.85 -1.08
CA ILE A 306 -5.33 -2.88 -0.19
C ILE A 306 -4.64 -3.67 0.91
N PRO A 307 -3.31 -3.62 1.03
CA PRO A 307 -2.60 -4.33 2.09
C PRO A 307 -2.81 -3.66 3.45
N LEU A 308 -2.38 -4.33 4.49
CA LEU A 308 -2.24 -3.73 5.82
C LEU A 308 -1.31 -2.53 5.74
N SER A 309 -1.67 -1.43 6.41
CA SER A 309 -0.81 -0.25 6.49
C SER A 309 0.30 -0.40 7.53
N MET A 310 1.39 0.31 7.32
CA MET A 310 2.47 0.42 8.31
C MET A 310 2.11 1.37 9.45
N THR A 311 1.20 2.32 9.21
CA THR A 311 0.76 3.25 10.27
C THR A 311 0.03 2.53 11.39
N THR A 312 0.09 3.12 12.59
CA THR A 312 -0.56 2.61 13.80
C THR A 312 -1.91 3.30 14.07
N ASP A 313 -2.46 4.00 13.11
CA ASP A 313 -3.70 4.78 13.25
C ASP A 313 -4.91 3.91 13.60
N ASN A 314 -5.19 3.79 14.91
CA ASN A 314 -6.24 2.96 15.51
C ASN A 314 -6.15 1.43 15.20
N HIS A 315 -4.98 0.93 14.80
CA HIS A 315 -4.73 -0.50 14.56
C HIS A 315 -3.23 -0.84 14.73
N PHE A 316 -2.85 -2.07 14.49
CA PHE A 316 -1.46 -2.49 14.49
C PHE A 316 -0.80 -2.24 13.14
N SER A 317 0.52 -2.15 13.11
CA SER A 317 1.28 -2.09 11.87
C SER A 317 1.27 -3.44 11.14
N GLY A 318 1.33 -3.43 9.82
CA GLY A 318 1.44 -4.66 9.06
C GLY A 318 2.01 -4.44 7.65
N PHE A 319 2.26 -5.56 6.99
CA PHE A 319 2.71 -5.61 5.60
C PHE A 319 2.27 -6.92 4.96
N ARG A 320 2.45 -7.03 3.65
CA ARG A 320 2.02 -8.21 2.88
C ARG A 320 3.17 -8.76 2.04
N VAL A 321 3.28 -10.08 1.98
CA VAL A 321 4.16 -10.78 1.04
C VAL A 321 3.30 -11.45 -0.02
N TYR A 322 3.52 -11.10 -1.27
CA TYR A 322 2.92 -11.78 -2.42
C TYR A 322 3.86 -12.86 -2.94
N THR A 323 3.26 -13.94 -3.42
CA THR A 323 3.95 -15.02 -4.14
C THR A 323 3.21 -15.30 -5.44
N TYR A 324 3.94 -15.42 -6.54
CA TYR A 324 3.39 -15.74 -7.85
C TYR A 324 4.10 -16.93 -8.46
N ASN A 325 3.35 -17.97 -8.76
CA ASN A 325 3.87 -19.15 -9.45
C ASN A 325 3.66 -18.99 -10.97
N SER A 326 4.75 -18.74 -11.70
CA SER A 326 4.71 -18.49 -13.15
C SER A 326 4.27 -19.73 -13.96
N SER A 327 4.48 -20.95 -13.42
CA SER A 327 4.08 -22.19 -14.10
C SER A 327 2.58 -22.43 -14.07
N THR A 328 1.91 -22.00 -13.00
CA THR A 328 0.46 -22.18 -12.79
C THR A 328 -0.32 -20.88 -12.96
N ASN A 329 0.36 -19.76 -13.15
CA ASN A 329 -0.21 -18.41 -13.12
C ASN A 329 -0.99 -18.13 -11.81
N ASN A 330 -0.52 -18.68 -10.70
CA ASN A 330 -1.19 -18.53 -9.41
C ASN A 330 -0.54 -17.45 -8.56
N LEU A 331 -1.34 -16.45 -8.18
CA LEU A 331 -0.97 -15.39 -7.26
C LEU A 331 -1.61 -15.66 -5.90
N ASP A 332 -0.86 -15.51 -4.84
CA ASP A 332 -1.34 -15.60 -3.45
C ASP A 332 -0.65 -14.56 -2.58
N TYR A 333 -1.13 -14.34 -1.36
CA TYR A 333 -0.43 -13.51 -0.40
C TYR A 333 -0.49 -14.03 1.02
N ILE A 334 0.48 -13.59 1.80
CA ILE A 334 0.58 -13.77 3.23
C ILE A 334 0.60 -12.40 3.90
N ASN A 335 -0.31 -12.15 4.83
CA ASN A 335 -0.26 -10.98 5.69
C ASN A 335 0.62 -11.23 6.91
N TYR A 336 1.35 -10.19 7.29
CA TYR A 336 2.13 -10.12 8.53
C TYR A 336 1.64 -8.95 9.37
N ILE A 337 1.46 -9.19 10.66
CA ILE A 337 1.00 -8.19 11.63
C ILE A 337 2.07 -7.99 12.72
N CYS A 338 2.29 -6.74 13.08
CA CYS A 338 3.23 -6.34 14.13
C CYS A 338 2.41 -5.70 15.26
N ASN A 339 2.11 -6.51 16.27
CA ASN A 339 1.25 -6.10 17.37
C ASN A 339 1.95 -5.08 18.29
N LEU A 340 1.55 -3.81 18.17
CA LEU A 340 2.18 -2.72 18.91
C LEU A 340 2.12 -2.92 20.44
N THR A 341 1.01 -3.44 20.97
CA THR A 341 0.86 -3.72 22.40
C THR A 341 1.90 -4.74 22.88
N THR A 342 2.11 -5.79 22.11
CA THR A 342 3.12 -6.81 22.39
C THR A 342 4.53 -6.22 22.27
N ILE A 343 4.81 -5.46 21.22
CA ILE A 343 6.11 -4.79 20.99
C ILE A 343 6.45 -3.87 22.16
N ILE A 344 5.51 -3.04 22.62
CA ILE A 344 5.71 -2.15 23.77
C ILE A 344 6.02 -2.97 25.02
N LYS A 345 5.25 -4.02 25.28
CA LYS A 345 5.41 -4.86 26.48
C LYS A 345 6.76 -5.59 26.53
N GLN A 346 7.18 -6.14 25.41
CA GLN A 346 8.43 -6.93 25.32
C GLN A 346 9.66 -6.08 24.96
N ASN A 347 9.45 -4.84 24.53
CA ASN A 347 10.48 -3.86 24.18
C ASN A 347 11.39 -4.25 23.00
N TYR A 348 10.90 -5.07 22.07
CA TYR A 348 11.55 -5.40 20.80
C TYR A 348 10.48 -5.65 19.71
N ILE A 349 10.87 -5.55 18.43
CA ILE A 349 9.98 -5.79 17.29
C ILE A 349 9.80 -7.29 17.10
N GLU A 350 8.53 -7.69 17.01
CA GLU A 350 8.10 -9.01 16.60
C GLU A 350 6.89 -8.86 15.70
N CYS A 351 6.93 -9.54 14.55
CA CYS A 351 5.78 -9.62 13.65
C CYS A 351 5.45 -11.11 13.43
N GLU A 352 4.21 -11.41 13.17
CA GLU A 352 3.75 -12.78 12.97
C GLU A 352 2.93 -12.91 11.68
N GLU A 353 2.90 -14.11 11.12
CA GLU A 353 2.04 -14.45 10.01
C GLU A 353 0.58 -14.44 10.49
N GLU A 354 -0.22 -13.53 9.93
CA GLU A 354 -1.62 -13.44 10.29
C GLU A 354 -2.44 -14.51 9.55
N TYR A 355 -2.37 -14.53 8.22
CA TYR A 355 -3.01 -15.56 7.40
C TYR A 355 -2.43 -15.61 5.98
N ILE A 356 -2.69 -16.74 5.31
CA ILE A 356 -2.48 -16.93 3.88
C ILE A 356 -3.84 -16.84 3.19
N PHE A 357 -3.99 -15.97 2.18
CA PHE A 357 -5.27 -15.66 1.54
C PHE A 357 -6.01 -16.91 1.03
N SER A 358 -5.32 -17.76 0.27
CA SER A 358 -5.93 -18.94 -0.30
C SER A 358 -6.47 -19.91 0.77
N LYS A 359 -5.74 -20.08 1.87
CA LYS A 359 -6.12 -20.95 2.99
C LYS A 359 -7.24 -20.36 3.82
N GLU A 360 -7.16 -19.06 4.13
CA GLU A 360 -8.13 -18.38 4.97
C GLU A 360 -9.53 -18.38 4.36
N TYR A 361 -9.61 -18.22 3.04
CA TYR A 361 -10.86 -18.09 2.32
C TYR A 361 -11.25 -19.32 1.49
N ASP A 362 -10.51 -20.43 1.57
CA ASP A 362 -10.70 -21.67 0.78
C ASP A 362 -10.82 -21.37 -0.72
N LEU A 363 -9.77 -20.78 -1.28
CA LEU A 363 -9.65 -20.37 -2.68
C LEU A 363 -8.32 -20.86 -3.26
N ASP A 364 -8.25 -20.97 -4.59
CA ASP A 364 -7.04 -21.43 -5.28
C ASP A 364 -6.05 -20.28 -5.59
N GLY A 365 -6.10 -19.17 -4.83
CA GLY A 365 -5.31 -17.97 -5.03
C GLY A 365 -6.12 -16.79 -5.55
N ILE A 366 -5.41 -15.76 -6.02
CA ILE A 366 -5.98 -14.46 -6.40
C ILE A 366 -6.18 -14.40 -7.91
N ASN A 367 -7.40 -14.12 -8.31
CA ASN A 367 -7.83 -13.73 -9.65
C ASN A 367 -9.25 -13.17 -9.57
N LEU A 368 -9.74 -12.57 -10.63
CA LEU A 368 -11.07 -11.95 -10.66
C LEU A 368 -12.18 -12.91 -10.22
N ASN A 369 -12.20 -14.14 -10.74
CA ASN A 369 -13.23 -15.12 -10.40
C ASN A 369 -13.20 -15.50 -8.91
N ASN A 370 -12.02 -15.69 -8.35
CA ASN A 370 -11.87 -16.02 -6.93
C ASN A 370 -12.21 -14.83 -6.03
N THR A 371 -11.90 -13.61 -6.44
CA THR A 371 -12.28 -12.40 -5.71
C THR A 371 -13.80 -12.20 -5.72
N ILE A 372 -14.47 -12.48 -6.83
CA ILE A 372 -15.95 -12.52 -6.89
C ILE A 372 -16.52 -13.63 -5.98
N LYS A 373 -15.92 -14.83 -5.98
CA LYS A 373 -16.33 -15.91 -5.04
C LYS A 373 -16.14 -15.49 -3.60
N LEU A 374 -15.05 -14.80 -3.27
CA LEU A 374 -14.81 -14.25 -1.92
C LEU A 374 -15.92 -13.28 -1.53
N TYR A 375 -16.23 -12.32 -2.37
CA TYR A 375 -17.33 -11.37 -2.14
C TYR A 375 -18.65 -12.11 -1.87
N ASN A 376 -18.99 -13.09 -2.70
CA ASN A 376 -20.20 -13.89 -2.52
C ASN A 376 -20.18 -14.71 -1.21
N LYS A 377 -19.04 -15.25 -0.78
CA LYS A 377 -18.91 -15.91 0.53
C LYS A 377 -19.15 -14.91 1.66
N ILE A 378 -18.60 -13.71 1.58
CA ILE A 378 -18.72 -12.67 2.62
C ILE A 378 -20.19 -12.22 2.77
N ILE A 379 -20.89 -11.93 1.69
CA ILE A 379 -22.27 -11.43 1.76
C ILE A 379 -23.28 -12.50 2.18
N ASN A 380 -23.04 -13.78 1.85
CA ASN A 380 -23.99 -14.87 2.09
C ASN A 380 -23.67 -15.71 3.34
N ASN A 381 -22.51 -15.56 3.97
CA ASN A 381 -22.09 -16.37 5.10
C ASN A 381 -21.42 -15.53 6.19
N ASN A 382 -22.06 -15.48 7.35
CA ASN A 382 -21.60 -14.69 8.49
C ASN A 382 -20.17 -15.08 8.96
N THR A 383 -19.80 -16.37 8.87
CA THR A 383 -18.44 -16.79 9.26
C THR A 383 -17.37 -16.13 8.38
N TYR A 384 -17.59 -16.09 7.06
CA TYR A 384 -16.66 -15.41 6.14
C TYR A 384 -16.69 -13.88 6.31
N PHE A 385 -17.86 -13.30 6.61
CA PHE A 385 -17.96 -11.90 6.94
C PHE A 385 -17.14 -11.57 8.20
N GLN A 386 -17.27 -12.36 9.27
CA GLN A 386 -16.51 -12.12 10.50
C GLN A 386 -14.99 -12.29 10.30
N LYS A 387 -14.56 -13.28 9.52
CA LYS A 387 -13.16 -13.40 9.12
C LYS A 387 -12.67 -12.13 8.42
N TYR A 388 -13.38 -11.69 7.38
CA TYR A 388 -13.05 -10.46 6.64
C TYR A 388 -12.99 -9.24 7.56
N TYR A 389 -14.00 -9.07 8.42
CA TYR A 389 -14.10 -7.95 9.34
C TYR A 389 -12.97 -7.93 10.39
N ASN A 390 -12.59 -9.08 10.91
CA ASN A 390 -11.48 -9.20 11.85
C ASN A 390 -10.15 -8.80 11.18
N HIS A 391 -9.92 -9.25 9.96
CA HIS A 391 -8.73 -8.88 9.19
C HIS A 391 -8.76 -7.41 8.75
N TYR A 392 -9.92 -6.87 8.42
CA TYR A 392 -10.11 -5.45 8.09
C TYR A 392 -9.72 -4.55 9.28
N SER A 393 -10.09 -4.94 10.49
CA SER A 393 -9.83 -4.18 11.71
C SER A 393 -8.44 -4.38 12.33
N PHE A 394 -7.78 -5.47 12.01
CA PHE A 394 -6.47 -5.99 12.44
C PHE A 394 -5.89 -5.35 13.73
N GLY A 395 -6.57 -5.65 14.84
CA GLY A 395 -6.18 -5.19 16.19
C GLY A 395 -6.67 -3.79 16.57
N GLY A 396 -7.43 -3.14 15.69
CA GLY A 396 -8.08 -1.87 16.00
C GLY A 396 -9.24 -2.04 16.97
N ASN A 397 -9.56 -0.99 17.70
CA ASN A 397 -10.69 -0.97 18.64
C ASN A 397 -12.00 -0.66 17.89
N TYR A 398 -12.46 -1.61 17.06
CA TYR A 398 -13.71 -1.49 16.33
C TYR A 398 -14.85 -2.18 17.05
N PRO A 399 -16.07 -1.59 17.07
CA PRO A 399 -17.25 -2.25 17.62
C PRO A 399 -17.61 -3.47 16.78
N GLU A 400 -18.21 -4.49 17.39
CA GLU A 400 -18.71 -5.65 16.67
C GLU A 400 -19.70 -5.26 15.57
N CYS A 401 -19.48 -5.73 14.35
CA CYS A 401 -20.35 -5.50 13.20
C CYS A 401 -21.32 -6.69 13.02
N ILE A 402 -22.42 -6.67 13.77
CA ILE A 402 -23.41 -7.76 13.78
C ILE A 402 -24.72 -7.40 13.08
N THR A 403 -25.04 -6.11 12.96
CA THR A 403 -26.30 -5.66 12.34
C THR A 403 -26.23 -5.70 10.81
N PRO A 404 -27.37 -5.93 10.10
CA PRO A 404 -27.40 -5.88 8.65
C PRO A 404 -26.90 -4.54 8.07
N SER A 405 -27.25 -3.42 8.69
CA SER A 405 -26.82 -2.08 8.24
C SER A 405 -25.32 -1.86 8.37
N CYS A 406 -24.70 -2.37 9.45
CA CYS A 406 -23.25 -2.33 9.57
C CYS A 406 -22.59 -3.16 8.48
N LYS A 407 -23.02 -4.40 8.27
CA LYS A 407 -22.45 -5.28 7.22
C LYS A 407 -22.59 -4.69 5.83
N GLN A 408 -23.74 -4.04 5.54
CA GLN A 408 -23.99 -3.42 4.24
C GLN A 408 -22.94 -2.35 3.91
N GLN A 409 -22.46 -1.58 4.88
CA GLN A 409 -21.40 -0.58 4.67
C GLN A 409 -20.12 -1.22 4.09
N TYR A 410 -19.71 -2.37 4.63
CA TYR A 410 -18.54 -3.12 4.13
C TYR A 410 -18.81 -3.77 2.76
N PHE A 411 -20.03 -4.24 2.52
CA PHE A 411 -20.40 -4.79 1.20
C PHE A 411 -20.36 -3.71 0.13
N ASP A 412 -20.90 -2.53 0.44
CA ASP A 412 -20.89 -1.38 -0.45
C ASP A 412 -19.46 -0.89 -0.70
N GLU A 413 -18.62 -0.86 0.33
CA GLU A 413 -17.21 -0.50 0.19
C GLU A 413 -16.43 -1.42 -0.77
N ILE A 414 -16.77 -2.68 -0.85
CA ILE A 414 -16.12 -3.63 -1.76
C ILE A 414 -16.48 -3.36 -3.22
N ILE A 415 -17.67 -2.84 -3.53
CA ILE A 415 -18.22 -2.79 -4.89
C ILE A 415 -18.54 -1.39 -5.42
N ASN A 416 -18.37 -0.34 -4.59
CA ASN A 416 -18.73 1.04 -4.96
C ASN A 416 -17.51 1.96 -4.96
#